data_002bd1be8ee4f2090e9d6aa8bd9663d4
#
_entry.id   002bd1be8ee4f2090e9d6aa8bd9663d4
#
_cell.length_a   1.000
_cell.length_b   1.000
_cell.length_c   1.000
_cell.angle_alpha   90.00
_cell.angle_beta   90.00
_cell.angle_gamma   90.00
#
_symmetry.space_group_name_H-M   'P 1'
#
loop_
_entity.id
_entity.type
_entity.pdbx_description
1 polymer ?
#
loop_
_entity_poly.entity_id
_entity_poly.type
_entity_poly.pdbx_seq_one_letter_code
_entity_poly.pdbx_strand_id
1 'polypeptide(L)'
;MDYLKFEDQLLTEKFQNSEHTLPILLRDREVDANSIVIDLCKLPHLMIAGEEDKRKTMLLHNIITSLIYKRKPTELQLVLIDPSKKEFNVYADVKNDYIKILPYIDSPIISDKRDVLLAMDFLCKEAERRLEILENSNSCNIYEYNAKSLDETLPYMVVVIEEFGDMIMTLGAKLERPLVEIAQVGEQVGLHLIIATHYYSPHVITGNLKYAIPSRISFRVNSRAKLRVILDKMGIDIG
;
A
#
# COMPACT_ATOMS: atom_id res chain seq x y z
N MET A 1 12.03 -30.21 -4.21
CA MET A 1 11.49 -29.11 -5.05
C MET A 1 12.17 -27.84 -4.57
N ASP A 2 13.07 -27.30 -5.37
CA ASP A 2 13.74 -26.04 -5.06
C ASP A 2 12.72 -24.91 -5.30
N TYR A 3 12.27 -24.30 -4.23
CA TYR A 3 11.45 -23.10 -4.32
C TYR A 3 12.30 -21.96 -4.86
N LEU A 4 11.96 -21.40 -6.01
CA LEU A 4 12.56 -20.16 -6.50
C LEU A 4 12.50 -19.12 -5.38
N LYS A 5 13.63 -18.50 -5.05
CA LYS A 5 13.65 -17.38 -4.11
C LYS A 5 12.82 -16.24 -4.67
N PHE A 6 12.31 -15.35 -3.82
CA PHE A 6 11.54 -14.18 -4.28
C PHE A 6 12.33 -13.33 -5.30
N GLU A 7 13.63 -13.21 -5.07
CA GLU A 7 14.56 -12.53 -5.98
C GLU A 7 14.56 -13.14 -7.38
N ASP A 8 14.56 -14.49 -7.48
CA ASP A 8 14.52 -15.19 -8.76
C ASP A 8 13.19 -14.94 -9.51
N GLN A 9 12.10 -14.75 -8.78
CA GLN A 9 10.79 -14.45 -9.37
C GLN A 9 10.71 -13.03 -9.92
N LEU A 10 11.39 -12.06 -9.29
CA LEU A 10 11.53 -10.70 -9.84
C LEU A 10 12.28 -10.69 -11.18
N LEU A 11 13.15 -11.67 -11.40
CA LEU A 11 13.90 -11.83 -12.65
C LEU A 11 13.13 -12.58 -13.75
N THR A 12 11.94 -13.11 -13.46
CA THR A 12 11.13 -13.81 -14.48
C THR A 12 10.69 -12.87 -15.59
N GLU A 13 10.60 -13.37 -16.82
CA GLU A 13 10.11 -12.61 -17.98
C GLU A 13 8.73 -12.03 -17.72
N LYS A 14 7.87 -12.75 -17.00
CA LYS A 14 6.52 -12.30 -16.64
C LYS A 14 6.52 -11.01 -15.84
N PHE A 15 7.43 -10.87 -14.87
CA PHE A 15 7.55 -9.65 -14.08
C PHE A 15 8.32 -8.57 -14.83
N GLN A 16 9.42 -8.94 -15.47
CA GLN A 16 10.29 -8.01 -16.22
C GLN A 16 9.55 -7.33 -17.37
N ASN A 17 8.77 -8.09 -18.14
CA ASN A 17 8.02 -7.57 -19.30
C ASN A 17 6.63 -7.04 -18.94
N SER A 18 6.30 -6.95 -17.64
CA SER A 18 5.03 -6.38 -17.21
C SER A 18 4.97 -4.89 -17.55
N GLU A 19 3.91 -4.50 -18.26
CA GLU A 19 3.59 -3.11 -18.60
C GLU A 19 2.79 -2.38 -17.50
N HIS A 20 2.60 -3.03 -16.35
CA HIS A 20 1.89 -2.45 -15.22
C HIS A 20 2.60 -1.21 -14.68
N THR A 21 1.81 -0.23 -14.27
CA THR A 21 2.35 1.02 -13.73
C THR A 21 2.96 0.80 -12.34
N LEU A 22 2.30 0.09 -11.45
CA LEU A 22 2.81 -0.27 -10.13
C LEU A 22 2.70 -1.79 -9.93
N PRO A 23 3.59 -2.59 -10.56
CA PRO A 23 3.50 -4.04 -10.50
C PRO A 23 3.87 -4.58 -9.12
N ILE A 24 3.00 -5.43 -8.61
CA ILE A 24 3.20 -6.20 -7.38
C ILE A 24 3.26 -7.67 -7.74
N LEU A 25 4.29 -8.35 -7.28
CA LEU A 25 4.44 -9.78 -7.41
C LEU A 25 3.83 -10.49 -6.21
N LEU A 26 2.77 -11.24 -6.43
CA LEU A 26 2.16 -12.13 -5.45
C LEU A 26 2.62 -13.55 -5.73
N ARG A 27 3.06 -14.23 -4.68
CA ARG A 27 3.51 -15.64 -4.75
C ARG A 27 2.41 -16.56 -4.23
N ASP A 28 2.09 -17.56 -5.02
CA ASP A 28 1.41 -18.76 -4.55
C ASP A 28 2.46 -19.77 -4.06
N ARG A 29 2.32 -20.26 -2.83
CA ARG A 29 3.24 -21.25 -2.26
C ARG A 29 3.00 -22.66 -2.77
N GLU A 30 1.80 -22.95 -3.24
CA GLU A 30 1.43 -24.31 -3.63
C GLU A 30 1.72 -24.63 -5.10
N VAL A 31 1.87 -23.59 -5.93
CA VAL A 31 2.12 -23.75 -7.36
C VAL A 31 3.29 -22.87 -7.78
N ASP A 32 4.50 -23.42 -7.75
CA ASP A 32 5.76 -22.74 -8.16
C ASP A 32 5.72 -22.09 -9.56
N ALA A 33 4.74 -22.44 -10.38
CA ALA A 33 4.56 -21.92 -11.73
C ALA A 33 3.69 -20.67 -11.83
N ASN A 34 2.96 -20.27 -10.75
CA ASN A 34 1.92 -19.25 -10.85
C ASN A 34 2.17 -18.04 -9.94
N SER A 35 3.33 -17.40 -10.06
CA SER A 35 3.43 -16.02 -9.56
C SER A 35 2.43 -15.14 -10.33
N ILE A 36 1.63 -14.38 -9.57
CA ILE A 36 0.65 -13.45 -10.11
C ILE A 36 1.25 -12.05 -10.05
N VAL A 37 1.30 -11.37 -11.18
CA VAL A 37 1.68 -9.96 -11.23
C VAL A 37 0.40 -9.14 -11.36
N ILE A 38 0.16 -8.26 -10.39
CA ILE A 38 -0.98 -7.35 -10.39
C ILE A 38 -0.50 -5.90 -10.43
N ASP A 39 -1.34 -5.01 -10.92
CA ASP A 39 -1.08 -3.58 -10.92
C ASP A 39 -1.80 -2.91 -9.75
N LEU A 40 -1.05 -2.28 -8.84
CA LEU A 40 -1.63 -1.54 -7.73
C LEU A 40 -2.51 -0.36 -8.22
N CYS A 41 -2.20 0.22 -9.38
CA CYS A 41 -3.05 1.25 -9.97
C CYS A 41 -4.45 0.75 -10.35
N LYS A 42 -4.60 -0.56 -10.63
CA LYS A 42 -5.91 -1.19 -10.89
C LYS A 42 -6.60 -1.67 -9.62
N LEU A 43 -5.86 -1.70 -8.52
CA LEU A 43 -6.32 -2.01 -7.17
C LEU A 43 -5.92 -0.85 -6.26
N PRO A 44 -6.54 0.32 -6.41
CA PRO A 44 -5.97 1.60 -5.96
C PRO A 44 -5.57 1.64 -4.49
N HIS A 45 -6.24 0.84 -3.66
CA HIS A 45 -5.94 0.71 -2.25
C HIS A 45 -6.09 -0.75 -1.85
N LEU A 46 -5.21 -1.22 -0.97
CA LEU A 46 -5.13 -2.62 -0.58
C LEU A 46 -5.19 -2.78 0.94
N MET A 47 -6.12 -3.60 1.41
CA MET A 47 -6.17 -4.04 2.80
C MET A 47 -5.66 -5.48 2.89
N ILE A 48 -4.70 -5.72 3.79
CA ILE A 48 -4.11 -7.03 4.05
C ILE A 48 -4.46 -7.44 5.47
N ALA A 49 -5.10 -8.59 5.62
CA ALA A 49 -5.46 -9.09 6.94
C ALA A 49 -5.00 -10.54 7.14
N GLY A 50 -4.52 -10.84 8.34
CA GLY A 50 -4.01 -12.16 8.69
C GLY A 50 -3.67 -12.28 10.16
N GLU A 51 -3.95 -13.45 10.78
CA GLU A 51 -3.59 -13.72 12.18
C GLU A 51 -2.08 -13.95 12.35
N GLU A 52 -1.42 -14.47 11.30
CA GLU A 52 0.02 -14.69 11.31
C GLU A 52 0.78 -13.46 10.83
N ASP A 53 1.45 -12.76 11.74
CA ASP A 53 2.19 -11.53 11.44
C ASP A 53 3.27 -11.77 10.38
N LYS A 54 4.05 -12.83 10.49
CA LYS A 54 5.13 -13.15 9.53
C LYS A 54 4.69 -13.21 8.07
N ARG A 55 3.47 -13.69 7.79
CA ARG A 55 2.97 -13.79 6.42
C ARG A 55 2.56 -12.41 5.88
N LYS A 56 1.90 -11.59 6.72
CA LYS A 56 1.53 -10.23 6.36
C LYS A 56 2.78 -9.40 6.07
N THR A 57 3.71 -9.40 7.01
CA THR A 57 4.98 -8.67 6.90
C THR A 57 5.76 -9.11 5.66
N MET A 58 5.89 -10.41 5.40
CA MET A 58 6.50 -10.91 4.17
C MET A 58 5.82 -10.38 2.91
N LEU A 59 4.49 -10.35 2.89
CA LEU A 59 3.76 -9.81 1.75
C LEU A 59 4.02 -8.32 1.57
N LEU A 60 4.06 -7.54 2.66
CA LEU A 60 4.41 -6.11 2.60
C LEU A 60 5.82 -5.90 2.05
N HIS A 61 6.81 -6.67 2.51
CA HIS A 61 8.16 -6.63 1.97
C HIS A 61 8.20 -6.99 0.47
N ASN A 62 7.45 -8.02 0.06
CA ASN A 62 7.37 -8.41 -1.35
C ASN A 62 6.77 -7.29 -2.21
N ILE A 63 5.73 -6.61 -1.71
CA ILE A 63 5.12 -5.47 -2.39
C ILE A 63 6.12 -4.33 -2.52
N ILE A 64 6.72 -3.89 -1.42
CA ILE A 64 7.70 -2.80 -1.40
C ILE A 64 8.87 -3.11 -2.34
N THR A 65 9.43 -4.33 -2.25
CA THR A 65 10.55 -4.74 -3.09
C THR A 65 10.17 -4.79 -4.57
N SER A 66 8.97 -5.30 -4.91
CA SER A 66 8.47 -5.32 -6.29
C SER A 66 8.40 -3.91 -6.89
N LEU A 67 7.88 -2.96 -6.12
CA LEU A 67 7.73 -1.56 -6.53
C LEU A 67 9.09 -0.89 -6.73
N ILE A 68 10.00 -1.02 -5.76
CA ILE A 68 11.36 -0.46 -5.83
C ILE A 68 12.15 -1.07 -7.00
N TYR A 69 12.00 -2.38 -7.23
CA TYR A 69 12.70 -3.06 -8.32
C TYR A 69 12.27 -2.56 -9.71
N LYS A 70 11.00 -2.19 -9.86
CA LYS A 70 10.41 -1.86 -11.16
C LYS A 70 10.40 -0.36 -11.46
N ARG A 71 10.40 0.50 -10.45
CA ARG A 71 10.25 1.96 -10.59
C ARG A 71 11.45 2.71 -10.07
N LYS A 72 11.76 3.83 -10.70
CA LYS A 72 12.81 4.75 -10.24
C LYS A 72 12.29 5.66 -9.12
N PRO A 73 13.18 6.24 -8.30
CA PRO A 73 12.76 7.21 -7.26
C PRO A 73 12.00 8.42 -7.79
N THR A 74 12.27 8.82 -9.02
CA THR A 74 11.55 9.90 -9.71
C THR A 74 10.12 9.52 -10.10
N GLU A 75 9.79 8.23 -10.11
CA GLU A 75 8.49 7.69 -10.49
C GLU A 75 7.69 7.17 -9.30
N LEU A 76 8.37 6.86 -8.17
CA LEU A 76 7.78 6.24 -6.98
C LEU A 76 8.34 6.84 -5.70
N GLN A 77 7.47 7.21 -4.78
CA GLN A 77 7.79 7.56 -3.41
C GLN A 77 7.02 6.67 -2.43
N LEU A 78 7.68 6.25 -1.36
CA LEU A 78 7.09 5.41 -0.32
C LEU A 78 6.99 6.21 0.98
N VAL A 79 5.85 6.11 1.66
CA VAL A 79 5.67 6.56 3.03
C VAL A 79 5.42 5.33 3.88
N LEU A 80 6.36 5.01 4.78
CA LEU A 80 6.33 3.80 5.59
C LEU A 80 5.96 4.13 7.02
N ILE A 81 4.89 3.49 7.51
CA ILE A 81 4.37 3.66 8.87
C ILE A 81 4.44 2.31 9.57
N ASP A 82 5.28 2.23 10.60
CA ASP A 82 5.51 1.02 11.40
C ASP A 82 5.58 1.38 12.89
N PRO A 83 4.46 1.31 13.62
CA PRO A 83 4.41 1.62 15.05
C PRO A 83 5.28 0.69 15.89
N SER A 84 5.54 -0.52 15.41
CA SER A 84 6.35 -1.51 16.12
C SER A 84 7.85 -1.22 16.04
N LYS A 85 8.29 -0.46 15.05
CA LYS A 85 9.69 -0.17 14.71
C LYS A 85 10.53 -1.41 14.39
N LYS A 86 9.90 -2.49 13.97
CA LYS A 86 10.60 -3.77 13.76
C LYS A 86 10.77 -4.11 12.31
N GLU A 87 9.71 -3.90 11.53
CA GLU A 87 9.62 -4.49 10.21
C GLU A 87 10.24 -3.59 9.14
N PHE A 88 9.96 -2.28 9.17
CA PHE A 88 10.42 -1.39 8.10
C PHE A 88 11.77 -0.73 8.34
N ASN A 89 12.40 -0.94 9.49
CA ASN A 89 13.74 -0.37 9.76
C ASN A 89 14.80 -0.76 8.73
N VAL A 90 14.66 -1.92 8.10
CA VAL A 90 15.56 -2.36 7.01
C VAL A 90 15.57 -1.39 5.82
N TYR A 91 14.52 -0.59 5.65
CA TYR A 91 14.42 0.41 4.59
C TYR A 91 14.98 1.78 5.00
N ALA A 92 15.23 2.02 6.29
CA ALA A 92 15.79 3.28 6.77
C ALA A 92 17.19 3.57 6.18
N ASP A 93 17.96 2.50 5.92
CA ASP A 93 19.30 2.56 5.34
C ASP A 93 19.31 2.43 3.80
N VAL A 94 18.17 2.07 3.19
CA VAL A 94 18.01 2.11 1.74
C VAL A 94 18.06 3.57 1.34
N LYS A 95 19.26 4.02 0.95
CA LYS A 95 19.57 5.42 0.67
C LYS A 95 18.52 6.05 -0.25
N ASN A 96 17.63 6.68 0.37
CA ASN A 96 17.21 8.08 0.29
C ASN A 96 16.30 8.51 -0.86
N ASP A 97 16.17 7.76 -1.94
CA ASP A 97 15.42 8.33 -3.04
C ASP A 97 13.96 7.85 -3.08
N TYR A 98 13.69 6.65 -2.51
CA TYR A 98 12.34 6.08 -2.50
C TYR A 98 11.51 6.47 -1.27
N ILE A 99 12.15 6.61 -0.09
CA ILE A 99 11.42 6.92 1.14
C ILE A 99 11.21 8.41 1.26
N LYS A 100 9.96 8.83 1.25
CA LYS A 100 9.58 10.23 1.41
C LYS A 100 9.68 10.64 2.88
N ILE A 101 10.66 11.45 3.20
CA ILE A 101 10.71 12.15 4.48
C ILE A 101 9.68 13.27 4.43
N LEU A 102 8.74 13.25 5.37
CA LEU A 102 7.66 14.23 5.41
C LEU A 102 8.06 15.47 6.22
N PRO A 103 7.50 16.65 5.91
CA PRO A 103 7.75 17.84 6.72
C PRO A 103 7.42 17.63 8.19
N TYR A 104 8.31 18.12 9.07
CA TYR A 104 8.19 18.01 10.53
C TYR A 104 8.33 16.60 11.12
N ILE A 105 8.76 15.64 10.30
CA ILE A 105 9.04 14.26 10.72
C ILE A 105 10.47 13.94 10.29
N ASP A 106 11.36 13.77 11.29
CA ASP A 106 12.80 13.55 11.02
C ASP A 106 13.15 12.09 10.70
N SER A 107 12.21 11.17 10.94
CA SER A 107 12.43 9.73 10.73
C SER A 107 11.92 9.28 9.36
N PRO A 108 12.70 8.48 8.62
CA PRO A 108 12.23 7.86 7.37
C PRO A 108 11.12 6.83 7.61
N ILE A 109 11.07 6.20 8.80
CA ILE A 109 10.01 5.28 9.21
C ILE A 109 9.19 5.93 10.31
N ILE A 110 7.92 6.15 10.01
CA ILE A 110 6.99 6.84 10.92
C ILE A 110 6.46 5.84 11.92
N SER A 111 6.68 6.07 13.21
CA SER A 111 6.29 5.14 14.25
C SER A 111 5.53 5.77 15.41
N ASP A 112 5.73 7.06 15.65
CA ASP A 112 5.04 7.77 16.72
C ASP A 112 3.63 8.19 16.28
N LYS A 113 2.66 8.10 17.20
CA LYS A 113 1.25 8.44 16.92
C LYS A 113 1.04 9.88 16.49
N ARG A 114 1.86 10.80 17.04
CA ARG A 114 1.81 12.21 16.64
C ARG A 114 2.27 12.37 15.20
N ASP A 115 3.36 11.72 14.85
CA ASP A 115 3.93 11.77 13.50
C ASP A 115 3.00 11.10 12.48
N VAL A 116 2.30 10.03 12.86
CA VAL A 116 1.23 9.44 12.02
C VAL A 116 0.14 10.46 11.70
N LEU A 117 -0.31 11.25 12.67
CA LEU A 117 -1.33 12.29 12.43
C LEU A 117 -0.79 13.43 11.56
N LEU A 118 0.48 13.83 11.75
CA LEU A 118 1.14 14.80 10.87
C LEU A 118 1.28 14.27 9.44
N ALA A 119 1.61 12.98 9.30
CA ALA A 119 1.67 12.33 8.00
C ALA A 119 0.31 12.31 7.30
N MET A 120 -0.76 12.00 8.01
CA MET A 120 -2.12 12.03 7.44
C MET A 120 -2.52 13.44 6.98
N ASP A 121 -2.25 14.48 7.78
CA ASP A 121 -2.51 15.87 7.39
C ASP A 121 -1.71 16.26 6.14
N PHE A 122 -0.43 15.89 6.07
CA PHE A 122 0.39 16.12 4.89
C PHE A 122 -0.18 15.41 3.65
N LEU A 123 -0.57 14.13 3.78
CA LEU A 123 -1.05 13.33 2.66
C LEU A 123 -2.39 13.84 2.12
N CYS A 124 -3.30 14.33 2.99
CA CYS A 124 -4.52 15.00 2.55
C CYS A 124 -4.21 16.27 1.74
N LYS A 125 -3.33 17.14 2.26
CA LYS A 125 -2.89 18.35 1.54
C LYS A 125 -2.17 18.04 0.23
N GLU A 126 -1.37 16.99 0.20
CA GLU A 126 -0.70 16.56 -1.03
C GLU A 126 -1.70 16.04 -2.06
N ALA A 127 -2.74 15.32 -1.63
CA ALA A 127 -3.81 14.88 -2.51
C ALA A 127 -4.57 16.07 -3.11
N GLU A 128 -4.92 17.07 -2.29
CA GLU A 128 -5.56 18.33 -2.74
C GLU A 128 -4.66 19.08 -3.74
N ARG A 129 -3.37 19.27 -3.40
CA ARG A 129 -2.40 19.93 -4.29
C ARG A 129 -2.30 19.22 -5.65
N ARG A 130 -2.32 17.88 -5.66
CA ARG A 130 -2.27 17.12 -6.90
C ARG A 130 -3.55 17.26 -7.72
N LEU A 131 -4.72 17.29 -7.07
CA LEU A 131 -5.99 17.58 -7.77
C LEU A 131 -5.95 18.93 -8.47
N GLU A 132 -5.48 19.98 -7.81
CA GLU A 132 -5.32 21.31 -8.41
C GLU A 132 -4.39 21.29 -9.64
N ILE A 133 -3.27 20.54 -9.56
CA ILE A 133 -2.35 20.36 -10.70
C ILE A 133 -3.07 19.67 -11.87
N LEU A 134 -3.82 18.61 -11.61
CA LEU A 134 -4.55 17.89 -12.65
C LEU A 134 -5.61 18.78 -13.30
N GLU A 135 -6.36 19.53 -12.52
CA GLU A 135 -7.36 20.49 -13.01
C GLU A 135 -6.70 21.57 -13.89
N ASN A 136 -5.64 22.21 -13.42
CA ASN A 136 -4.92 23.26 -14.15
C ASN A 136 -4.30 22.76 -15.47
N SER A 137 -3.94 21.48 -15.54
CA SER A 137 -3.39 20.83 -16.74
C SER A 137 -4.44 20.20 -17.66
N ASN A 138 -5.72 20.29 -17.31
CA ASN A 138 -6.81 19.56 -17.98
C ASN A 138 -6.51 18.07 -18.11
N SER A 139 -6.02 17.44 -17.05
CA SER A 139 -5.71 16.01 -17.00
C SER A 139 -6.69 15.31 -16.06
N CYS A 140 -7.26 14.17 -16.50
CA CYS A 140 -8.23 13.43 -15.70
C CYS A 140 -7.59 12.68 -14.52
N ASN A 141 -6.31 12.32 -14.65
CA ASN A 141 -5.57 11.56 -13.66
C ASN A 141 -4.05 11.74 -13.83
N ILE A 142 -3.30 11.22 -12.86
CA ILE A 142 -1.83 11.29 -12.84
C ILE A 142 -1.18 10.63 -14.07
N TYR A 143 -1.74 9.54 -14.57
CA TYR A 143 -1.22 8.86 -15.75
C TYR A 143 -1.28 9.77 -16.97
N GLU A 144 -2.43 10.41 -17.20
CA GLU A 144 -2.61 11.36 -18.28
C GLU A 144 -1.72 12.59 -18.15
N TYR A 145 -1.60 13.13 -16.92
CA TYR A 145 -0.70 14.23 -16.60
C TYR A 145 0.74 13.89 -16.95
N ASN A 146 1.24 12.78 -16.43
CA ASN A 146 2.61 12.35 -16.66
C ASN A 146 2.90 12.03 -18.13
N ALA A 147 1.91 11.54 -18.88
CA ALA A 147 2.06 11.30 -20.32
C ALA A 147 2.16 12.60 -21.15
N LYS A 148 1.56 13.70 -20.68
CA LYS A 148 1.61 15.02 -21.33
C LYS A 148 2.84 15.83 -20.92
N SER A 149 3.36 15.62 -19.71
CA SER A 149 4.47 16.39 -19.15
C SER A 149 5.81 15.92 -19.71
N LEU A 150 6.56 16.85 -20.29
CA LEU A 150 7.91 16.58 -20.81
C LEU A 150 8.99 16.78 -19.72
N ASP A 151 8.76 17.71 -18.79
CA ASP A 151 9.79 18.18 -17.84
C ASP A 151 9.49 17.85 -16.37
N GLU A 152 8.22 17.79 -15.96
CA GLU A 152 7.83 17.59 -14.56
C GLU A 152 6.76 16.52 -14.42
N THR A 153 7.15 15.29 -14.14
CA THR A 153 6.23 14.21 -13.79
C THR A 153 5.97 14.17 -12.29
N LEU A 154 4.76 13.79 -11.90
CA LEU A 154 4.41 13.51 -10.52
C LEU A 154 4.75 12.04 -10.19
N PRO A 155 5.57 11.76 -9.16
CA PRO A 155 5.78 10.38 -8.73
C PRO A 155 4.50 9.81 -8.13
N TYR A 156 4.25 8.52 -8.35
CA TYR A 156 3.27 7.78 -7.57
C TYR A 156 3.72 7.73 -6.12
N MET A 157 2.78 7.83 -5.19
CA MET A 157 3.06 7.74 -3.76
C MET A 157 2.33 6.54 -3.15
N VAL A 158 3.07 5.63 -2.53
CA VAL A 158 2.50 4.45 -1.88
C VAL A 158 2.74 4.56 -0.38
N VAL A 159 1.65 4.63 0.36
CA VAL A 159 1.66 4.67 1.83
C VAL A 159 1.43 3.26 2.35
N VAL A 160 2.39 2.72 3.09
CA VAL A 160 2.30 1.37 3.66
C VAL A 160 2.20 1.49 5.17
N ILE A 161 1.12 0.96 5.72
CA ILE A 161 0.82 1.02 7.16
C ILE A 161 0.79 -0.41 7.72
N GLU A 162 1.82 -0.73 8.50
CA GLU A 162 1.87 -1.97 9.28
C GLU A 162 1.15 -1.76 10.62
N GLU A 163 0.60 -2.83 11.18
CA GLU A 163 -0.12 -2.83 12.46
C GLU A 163 -1.21 -1.75 12.58
N PHE A 164 -1.94 -1.54 11.47
CA PHE A 164 -3.02 -0.56 11.38
C PHE A 164 -4.04 -0.68 12.52
N GLY A 165 -4.33 -1.92 12.96
CA GLY A 165 -5.33 -2.18 13.99
C GLY A 165 -5.01 -1.51 15.33
N ASP A 166 -3.75 -1.52 15.75
CA ASP A 166 -3.32 -0.88 17.00
C ASP A 166 -3.44 0.65 16.95
N MET A 167 -3.15 1.20 15.77
CA MET A 167 -3.29 2.63 15.57
C MET A 167 -4.73 3.09 15.54
N ILE A 168 -5.60 2.39 14.81
CA ILE A 168 -7.02 2.77 14.71
C ILE A 168 -7.74 2.63 16.05
N MET A 169 -7.42 1.60 16.86
CA MET A 169 -7.96 1.47 18.21
C MET A 169 -7.56 2.62 19.14
N THR A 170 -6.42 3.25 18.90
CA THR A 170 -5.94 4.36 19.72
C THR A 170 -6.36 5.72 19.18
N LEU A 171 -6.25 5.95 17.88
CA LEU A 171 -6.46 7.24 17.23
C LEU A 171 -7.90 7.42 16.73
N GLY A 172 -8.62 6.32 16.51
CA GLY A 172 -10.02 6.31 16.09
C GLY A 172 -10.26 7.14 14.84
N ALA A 173 -11.28 7.98 14.89
CA ALA A 173 -11.68 8.83 13.78
C ALA A 173 -10.60 9.82 13.31
N LYS A 174 -9.59 10.13 14.13
CA LYS A 174 -8.47 11.00 13.73
C LYS A 174 -7.57 10.33 12.69
N LEU A 175 -7.55 9.01 12.65
CA LEU A 175 -6.83 8.24 11.63
C LEU A 175 -7.77 7.82 10.49
N GLU A 176 -8.99 7.38 10.81
CA GLU A 176 -9.93 6.86 9.82
C GLU A 176 -10.34 7.91 8.78
N ARG A 177 -10.70 9.11 9.22
CA ARG A 177 -11.18 10.18 8.32
C ARG A 177 -10.16 10.52 7.23
N PRO A 178 -8.91 10.90 7.56
CA PRO A 178 -7.93 11.20 6.52
C PRO A 178 -7.67 10.00 5.59
N LEU A 179 -7.65 8.77 6.09
CA LEU A 179 -7.48 7.60 5.23
C LEU A 179 -8.63 7.44 4.23
N VAL A 180 -9.87 7.68 4.66
CA VAL A 180 -11.04 7.65 3.77
C VAL A 180 -10.98 8.79 2.75
N GLU A 181 -10.63 10.02 3.17
CA GLU A 181 -10.47 11.17 2.29
C GLU A 181 -9.39 10.93 1.22
N ILE A 182 -8.22 10.45 1.63
CA ILE A 182 -7.14 10.08 0.72
C ILE A 182 -7.61 8.99 -0.26
N ALA A 183 -8.30 7.95 0.24
CA ALA A 183 -8.73 6.85 -0.60
C ALA A 183 -9.78 7.27 -1.66
N GLN A 184 -10.58 8.29 -1.41
CA GLN A 184 -11.60 8.77 -2.36
C GLN A 184 -10.99 9.38 -3.64
N VAL A 185 -9.84 10.01 -3.53
CA VAL A 185 -9.19 10.70 -4.65
C VAL A 185 -7.85 10.08 -5.05
N GLY A 186 -7.35 9.15 -4.24
CA GLY A 186 -6.00 8.61 -4.33
C GLY A 186 -5.69 7.98 -5.69
N GLU A 187 -6.62 7.22 -6.26
CA GLU A 187 -6.46 6.63 -7.60
C GLU A 187 -6.20 7.70 -8.66
N GLN A 188 -6.97 8.79 -8.61
CA GLN A 188 -6.85 9.88 -9.57
C GLN A 188 -5.50 10.60 -9.47
N VAL A 189 -5.03 10.85 -8.25
CA VAL A 189 -3.82 11.63 -7.97
C VAL A 189 -2.55 10.78 -7.80
N GLY A 190 -2.64 9.46 -7.97
CA GLY A 190 -1.52 8.53 -7.84
C GLY A 190 -1.03 8.34 -6.41
N LEU A 191 -1.94 8.40 -5.43
CA LEU A 191 -1.67 8.16 -4.03
C LEU A 191 -2.39 6.87 -3.60
N HIS A 192 -1.64 5.84 -3.24
CA HIS A 192 -2.15 4.52 -2.94
C HIS A 192 -1.91 4.13 -1.48
N LEU A 193 -2.91 3.51 -0.86
CA LEU A 193 -2.85 3.04 0.53
C LEU A 193 -2.72 1.52 0.56
N ILE A 194 -1.79 1.02 1.36
CA ILE A 194 -1.66 -0.39 1.71
C ILE A 194 -1.69 -0.48 3.22
N ILE A 195 -2.74 -1.06 3.78
CA ILE A 195 -2.90 -1.21 5.22
C ILE A 195 -2.89 -2.66 5.63
N ALA A 196 -2.12 -3.01 6.66
CA ALA A 196 -2.05 -4.37 7.19
C ALA A 196 -2.53 -4.43 8.63
N THR A 197 -3.28 -5.47 8.97
CA THR A 197 -3.82 -5.69 10.32
C THR A 197 -3.95 -7.17 10.66
N HIS A 198 -3.78 -7.49 11.93
CA HIS A 198 -4.12 -8.80 12.48
C HIS A 198 -5.51 -8.81 13.17
N TYR A 199 -6.17 -7.67 13.26
CA TYR A 199 -7.48 -7.54 13.88
C TYR A 199 -8.61 -7.74 12.88
N TYR A 200 -9.50 -8.67 13.19
CA TYR A 200 -10.73 -8.97 12.46
C TYR A 200 -11.95 -8.46 13.24
N SER A 201 -12.01 -7.17 13.47
CA SER A 201 -13.09 -6.54 14.22
C SER A 201 -13.77 -5.44 13.40
N PRO A 202 -15.12 -5.32 13.43
CA PRO A 202 -15.83 -4.19 12.80
C PRO A 202 -15.42 -2.83 13.36
N HIS A 203 -14.83 -2.77 14.55
CA HIS A 203 -14.29 -1.53 15.11
C HIS A 203 -12.94 -1.13 14.51
N VAL A 204 -12.21 -2.07 13.92
CA VAL A 204 -10.94 -1.85 13.22
C VAL A 204 -11.18 -1.73 11.71
N ILE A 205 -11.91 -2.68 11.16
CA ILE A 205 -12.28 -2.72 9.74
C ILE A 205 -13.71 -2.22 9.61
N THR A 206 -13.86 -0.90 9.68
CA THR A 206 -15.16 -0.22 9.65
C THR A 206 -15.82 -0.28 8.27
N GLY A 207 -17.10 0.02 8.20
CA GLY A 207 -17.82 0.11 6.93
C GLY A 207 -17.24 1.17 5.98
N ASN A 208 -16.80 2.31 6.53
CA ASN A 208 -16.18 3.38 5.74
C ASN A 208 -14.86 2.94 5.11
N LEU A 209 -13.99 2.30 5.90
CA LEU A 209 -12.73 1.76 5.38
C LEU A 209 -12.96 0.66 4.34
N LYS A 210 -13.94 -0.19 4.54
CA LYS A 210 -14.28 -1.23 3.57
C LYS A 210 -14.75 -0.66 2.24
N TYR A 211 -15.50 0.43 2.29
CA TYR A 211 -15.96 1.12 1.10
C TYR A 211 -14.80 1.83 0.39
N ALA A 212 -13.96 2.52 1.16
CA ALA A 212 -12.85 3.29 0.64
C ALA A 212 -11.68 2.40 0.12
N ILE A 213 -11.49 1.21 0.72
CA ILE A 213 -10.41 0.26 0.37
C ILE A 213 -11.07 -1.05 -0.09
N PRO A 214 -11.50 -1.15 -1.35
CA PRO A 214 -12.26 -2.30 -1.84
C PRO A 214 -11.42 -3.55 -2.07
N SER A 215 -10.12 -3.40 -2.38
CA SER A 215 -9.24 -4.53 -2.65
C SER A 215 -8.68 -5.11 -1.36
N ARG A 216 -8.80 -6.42 -1.20
CA ARG A 216 -8.48 -7.07 0.08
C ARG A 216 -7.78 -8.40 -0.14
N ILE A 217 -6.74 -8.63 0.63
CA ILE A 217 -6.06 -9.92 0.76
C ILE A 217 -6.27 -10.40 2.18
N SER A 218 -6.84 -11.60 2.33
CA SER A 218 -6.98 -12.27 3.61
C SER A 218 -6.17 -13.54 3.62
N PHE A 219 -5.24 -13.64 4.55
CA PHE A 219 -4.64 -14.93 4.87
C PHE A 219 -5.65 -15.83 5.58
N ARG A 220 -5.39 -17.12 5.57
CA ARG A 220 -6.25 -18.12 6.19
C ARG A 220 -6.57 -17.75 7.63
N VAL A 221 -7.86 -17.80 7.97
CA VAL A 221 -8.41 -17.59 9.31
C VAL A 221 -9.22 -18.80 9.72
N ASN A 222 -9.17 -19.13 11.01
CA ASN A 222 -9.88 -20.29 11.54
C ASN A 222 -11.37 -20.03 11.86
N SER A 223 -11.89 -18.85 11.51
CA SER A 223 -13.26 -18.44 11.82
C SER A 223 -13.96 -17.80 10.63
N ARG A 224 -15.12 -18.38 10.24
CA ARG A 224 -15.99 -17.79 9.21
C ARG A 224 -16.50 -16.40 9.60
N ALA A 225 -16.67 -16.11 10.88
CA ALA A 225 -17.07 -14.78 11.35
C ALA A 225 -15.98 -13.75 11.08
N LYS A 226 -14.72 -14.07 11.33
CA LYS A 226 -13.56 -13.21 11.02
C LYS A 226 -13.44 -12.96 9.51
N LEU A 227 -13.60 -14.01 8.71
CA LEU A 227 -13.54 -13.87 7.25
C LEU A 227 -14.62 -12.93 6.73
N ARG A 228 -15.83 -12.99 7.27
CA ARG A 228 -16.92 -12.07 6.91
C ARG A 228 -16.64 -10.61 7.24
N VAL A 229 -15.89 -10.35 8.31
CA VAL A 229 -15.50 -8.97 8.65
C VAL A 229 -14.67 -8.33 7.53
N ILE A 230 -13.82 -9.12 6.86
CA ILE A 230 -12.97 -8.62 5.77
C ILE A 230 -13.66 -8.67 4.43
N LEU A 231 -14.22 -9.82 4.06
CA LEU A 231 -14.66 -10.07 2.68
C LEU A 231 -16.14 -9.75 2.43
N ASP A 232 -16.92 -9.37 3.46
CA ASP A 232 -18.36 -9.06 3.43
C ASP A 232 -19.26 -10.18 2.90
N LYS A 233 -18.70 -11.15 2.18
CA LYS A 233 -19.36 -12.34 1.63
C LYS A 233 -18.60 -13.59 2.08
N MET A 234 -19.25 -14.73 2.01
CA MET A 234 -18.51 -15.99 2.09
C MET A 234 -17.57 -16.03 0.88
N GLY A 235 -16.29 -15.85 1.13
CA GLY A 235 -15.29 -15.88 0.09
C GLY A 235 -15.32 -17.19 -0.68
N ILE A 236 -15.01 -17.13 -1.96
CA ILE A 236 -14.63 -18.31 -2.72
C ILE A 236 -13.31 -18.75 -2.09
N ASP A 237 -13.30 -19.93 -1.50
CA ASP A 237 -12.08 -20.57 -1.02
C ASP A 237 -11.26 -20.93 -2.27
N ILE A 238 -10.15 -20.26 -2.46
CA ILE A 238 -9.24 -20.56 -3.56
C ILE A 238 -8.07 -21.42 -3.06
N GLY A 239 -8.37 -22.35 -2.14
CA GLY A 239 -7.43 -23.38 -1.71
C GLY A 239 -6.49 -22.99 -0.57
#